data_bf1daeca62513ce02ee96e25a85c4774
#
_entry.id   bf1daeca62513ce02ee96e25a85c4774
#
_cell.length_a   1.000
_cell.length_b   1.000
_cell.length_c   1.000
_cell.angle_alpha   90.00
_cell.angle_beta   90.00
_cell.angle_gamma   90.00
#
_symmetry.space_group_name_H-M   'P 1'
#
loop_
_entity.id
_entity.type
_entity.pdbx_description
1 polymer ?
#
loop_
_entity_poly.entity_id
_entity_poly.type
_entity_poly.pdbx_seq_one_letter_code
_entity_poly.pdbx_strand_id
1 'polypeptide(L)'
;MSDDNDLTRLKTLPVVIETEEALRDFSSILAAAAVVAVDTEADSLHCYKEKLCLIQISVPGYDEIVDPLAPISMEPLAAALADKEMIVQGADFDLRMLRRANITVAGVFDTFIAAKLIGETDVGYGALVKNFLGVELAKGSQKANWAQRPLPPIMLDYARNDTHYLLPLRELLLTRLKELDREEWFRQSCRQAWLQAAVDRERDPDEQWRISGSGALRGRAAAILRAIWYWRDKEAESRDRPTFHILQNSKMIETATAIDAGKEIYLSELRGTRGQRFDAAVREAMDLPETEWPQRIVAQRYRWYEAQEKEFERIKEIRDKAAAELKLDPSLLGSRVALETIARSPELAAQTLLPWQLQLLGISI
;
A
#
# COMPACT_ATOMS: atom_id res chain seq x y z
N MET A 1 3.54 -38.16 6.39
CA MET A 1 4.35 -38.17 7.60
C MET A 1 5.79 -37.85 7.17
N SER A 2 6.15 -36.62 7.14
CA SER A 2 7.52 -36.13 7.25
C SER A 2 7.40 -34.83 8.04
N ASP A 3 7.50 -34.96 9.37
CA ASP A 3 7.66 -33.88 10.33
C ASP A 3 9.10 -33.33 10.21
N ASP A 4 9.37 -32.63 9.12
CA ASP A 4 10.48 -31.71 9.03
C ASP A 4 9.93 -30.28 8.96
N ASN A 5 9.31 -29.90 10.06
CA ASN A 5 9.16 -28.49 10.42
C ASN A 5 10.56 -28.03 10.81
N ASP A 6 11.39 -27.73 9.80
CA ASP A 6 12.82 -27.53 9.97
C ASP A 6 13.13 -26.19 10.61
N LEU A 7 12.78 -26.08 11.93
CA LEU A 7 13.22 -25.00 12.79
C LEU A 7 14.76 -24.84 12.82
N THR A 8 15.50 -25.81 12.27
CA THR A 8 16.97 -25.74 12.18
C THR A 8 17.41 -24.74 11.10
N ARG A 9 16.61 -24.53 10.04
CA ARG A 9 16.87 -23.51 9.00
C ARG A 9 16.75 -22.09 9.50
N LEU A 10 15.90 -21.82 10.48
CA LEU A 10 15.82 -20.51 11.14
C LEU A 10 17.09 -20.11 11.90
N LYS A 11 18.04 -21.04 12.08
CA LYS A 11 19.33 -20.76 12.72
C LYS A 11 20.40 -20.24 11.75
N THR A 12 20.16 -20.34 10.43
CA THR A 12 21.05 -19.80 9.40
C THR A 12 20.46 -18.53 8.83
N LEU A 13 21.31 -17.56 8.47
CA LEU A 13 20.87 -16.38 7.73
C LEU A 13 20.41 -16.80 6.34
N PRO A 14 19.42 -16.11 5.75
CA PRO A 14 19.02 -16.36 4.37
C PRO A 14 20.16 -16.06 3.40
N VAL A 15 20.17 -16.73 2.27
CA VAL A 15 21.11 -16.41 1.18
C VAL A 15 20.63 -15.14 0.51
N VAL A 16 21.55 -14.19 0.29
CA VAL A 16 21.30 -13.01 -0.51
C VAL A 16 21.79 -13.27 -1.93
N ILE A 17 20.87 -13.19 -2.88
CA ILE A 17 21.12 -13.45 -4.31
C ILE A 17 21.53 -12.13 -4.97
N GLU A 18 22.82 -12.02 -5.30
CA GLU A 18 23.46 -10.83 -5.88
C GLU A 18 24.14 -11.12 -7.22
N THR A 19 24.04 -12.34 -7.73
CA THR A 19 24.69 -12.78 -8.98
C THR A 19 23.70 -13.41 -9.95
N GLU A 20 23.97 -13.27 -11.25
CA GLU A 20 23.17 -13.86 -12.33
C GLU A 20 23.07 -15.40 -12.24
N GLU A 21 24.15 -16.05 -11.80
CA GLU A 21 24.18 -17.52 -11.65
C GLU A 21 23.25 -17.95 -10.52
N ALA A 22 23.40 -17.37 -9.32
CA ALA A 22 22.56 -17.68 -8.17
C ALA A 22 21.07 -17.38 -8.45
N LEU A 23 20.77 -16.31 -9.20
CA LEU A 23 19.41 -15.96 -9.58
C LEU A 23 18.81 -16.99 -10.54
N ARG A 24 19.58 -17.47 -11.54
CA ARG A 24 19.12 -18.53 -12.45
C ARG A 24 18.87 -19.85 -11.71
N ASP A 25 19.76 -20.22 -10.80
CA ASP A 25 19.62 -21.45 -10.01
C ASP A 25 18.36 -21.41 -9.14
N PHE A 26 18.14 -20.29 -8.44
CA PHE A 26 16.95 -20.07 -7.61
C PHE A 26 15.67 -19.99 -8.47
N SER A 27 15.72 -19.33 -9.62
CA SER A 27 14.59 -19.29 -10.57
C SER A 27 14.18 -20.68 -11.05
N SER A 28 15.14 -21.60 -11.18
CA SER A 28 14.85 -23.00 -11.53
C SER A 28 14.12 -23.73 -10.39
N ILE A 29 14.45 -23.43 -9.14
CA ILE A 29 13.72 -23.93 -7.96
C ILE A 29 12.29 -23.38 -7.93
N LEU A 30 12.13 -22.07 -8.16
CA LEU A 30 10.83 -21.42 -8.22
C LEU A 30 9.94 -22.00 -9.33
N ALA A 31 10.51 -22.37 -10.48
CA ALA A 31 9.75 -22.95 -11.59
C ALA A 31 9.00 -24.22 -11.17
N ALA A 32 9.52 -25.00 -10.21
CA ALA A 32 8.89 -26.22 -9.69
C ALA A 32 7.79 -25.96 -8.66
N ALA A 33 7.73 -24.75 -8.06
CA ALA A 33 6.75 -24.41 -7.05
C ALA A 33 5.43 -23.95 -7.70
N ALA A 34 4.29 -24.40 -7.19
CA ALA A 34 2.97 -23.94 -7.64
C ALA A 34 2.61 -22.58 -7.06
N VAL A 35 3.01 -22.32 -5.81
CA VAL A 35 2.78 -21.08 -5.07
C VAL A 35 4.09 -20.59 -4.47
N VAL A 36 4.24 -19.29 -4.35
CA VAL A 36 5.41 -18.63 -3.78
C VAL A 36 4.97 -17.57 -2.78
N ALA A 37 5.62 -17.51 -1.62
CA ALA A 37 5.43 -16.41 -0.69
C ALA A 37 6.41 -15.29 -1.05
N VAL A 38 5.92 -14.06 -1.15
CA VAL A 38 6.73 -12.91 -1.56
C VAL A 38 6.42 -11.72 -0.66
N ASP A 39 7.45 -10.97 -0.33
CA ASP A 39 7.39 -9.65 0.29
C ASP A 39 8.42 -8.73 -0.39
N THR A 40 8.27 -7.43 -0.24
CA THR A 40 9.20 -6.46 -0.83
C THR A 40 9.57 -5.36 0.14
N GLU A 41 10.83 -4.93 0.10
CA GLU A 41 11.29 -3.79 0.86
C GLU A 41 11.78 -2.65 -0.04
N ALA A 42 11.46 -1.43 0.35
CA ALA A 42 11.85 -0.21 -0.35
C ALA A 42 12.46 0.82 0.59
N ASP A 43 13.14 1.81 0.02
CA ASP A 43 13.81 2.89 0.75
C ASP A 43 12.98 4.19 0.84
N SER A 44 11.66 4.11 0.76
CA SER A 44 10.72 5.24 0.69
C SER A 44 10.87 6.29 1.82
N LEU A 45 11.40 5.88 2.98
CA LEU A 45 11.68 6.77 4.12
C LEU A 45 13.06 7.44 4.06
N HIS A 46 13.90 7.13 3.06
CA HIS A 46 15.31 7.50 3.00
C HIS A 46 15.72 8.23 1.73
N CYS A 47 14.93 8.16 0.65
CA CYS A 47 15.21 8.78 -0.64
C CYS A 47 14.00 9.58 -1.18
N TYR A 48 14.20 10.32 -2.26
CA TYR A 48 13.14 11.10 -2.92
C TYR A 48 12.18 10.20 -3.72
N LYS A 49 12.73 9.34 -4.56
CA LYS A 49 11.96 8.31 -5.30
C LYS A 49 12.30 6.94 -4.76
N GLU A 50 11.31 6.28 -4.19
CA GLU A 50 11.46 4.93 -3.65
C GLU A 50 11.97 3.94 -4.70
N LYS A 51 12.88 3.07 -4.29
CA LYS A 51 13.42 1.97 -5.07
C LYS A 51 13.07 0.66 -4.42
N LEU A 52 12.80 -0.36 -5.23
CA LEU A 52 12.74 -1.72 -4.76
C LEU A 52 14.15 -2.14 -4.31
N CYS A 53 14.30 -2.46 -3.04
CA CYS A 53 15.59 -2.74 -2.43
C CYS A 53 15.80 -4.23 -2.14
N LEU A 54 14.73 -4.96 -1.85
CA LEU A 54 14.77 -6.41 -1.62
C LEU A 54 13.48 -7.05 -2.14
N ILE A 55 13.60 -8.31 -2.57
CA ILE A 55 12.48 -9.21 -2.82
C ILE A 55 12.73 -10.46 -1.97
N GLN A 56 11.94 -10.68 -0.95
CA GLN A 56 11.97 -11.88 -0.14
C GLN A 56 11.08 -12.94 -0.80
N ILE A 57 11.58 -14.16 -0.91
CA ILE A 57 10.83 -15.24 -1.53
C ILE A 57 11.00 -16.51 -0.72
N SER A 58 9.87 -17.10 -0.29
CA SER A 58 9.85 -18.40 0.35
C SER A 58 9.05 -19.40 -0.48
N VAL A 59 9.62 -20.57 -0.64
CA VAL A 59 8.98 -21.80 -1.14
C VAL A 59 9.34 -22.96 -0.22
N PRO A 60 8.65 -24.11 -0.28
CA PRO A 60 8.98 -25.24 0.60
C PRO A 60 10.47 -25.57 0.54
N GLY A 61 11.14 -25.39 1.68
CA GLY A 61 12.55 -25.66 1.84
C GLY A 61 13.52 -24.54 1.49
N TYR A 62 13.07 -23.36 1.06
CA TYR A 62 13.93 -22.23 0.70
C TYR A 62 13.33 -20.91 1.18
N ASP A 63 14.16 -20.08 1.82
CA ASP A 63 13.85 -18.71 2.20
C ASP A 63 15.01 -17.83 1.70
N GLU A 64 14.84 -17.20 0.55
CA GLU A 64 15.91 -16.46 -0.10
C GLU A 64 15.54 -14.98 -0.27
N ILE A 65 16.57 -14.17 -0.36
CA ILE A 65 16.45 -12.72 -0.57
C ILE A 65 17.13 -12.37 -1.88
N VAL A 66 16.37 -11.84 -2.82
CA VAL A 66 16.94 -11.29 -4.08
C VAL A 66 17.24 -9.82 -3.88
N ASP A 67 18.45 -9.39 -4.27
CA ASP A 67 18.88 -8.00 -4.25
C ASP A 67 18.71 -7.32 -5.63
N PRO A 68 17.63 -6.57 -5.88
CA PRO A 68 17.43 -5.89 -7.16
C PRO A 68 18.34 -4.67 -7.35
N LEU A 69 19.09 -4.26 -6.33
CA LEU A 69 20.11 -3.21 -6.44
C LEU A 69 21.46 -3.75 -6.92
N ALA A 70 21.66 -5.07 -6.92
CA ALA A 70 22.81 -5.70 -7.53
C ALA A 70 22.76 -5.56 -9.05
N PRO A 71 23.92 -5.58 -9.76
CA PRO A 71 23.97 -5.44 -11.22
C PRO A 71 23.56 -6.73 -11.93
N ILE A 72 22.35 -7.24 -11.68
CA ILE A 72 21.80 -8.48 -12.23
C ILE A 72 20.46 -8.20 -12.94
N SER A 73 20.15 -8.99 -13.97
CA SER A 73 18.85 -8.93 -14.65
C SER A 73 17.77 -9.62 -13.84
N MET A 74 16.62 -8.97 -13.66
CA MET A 74 15.44 -9.58 -13.03
C MET A 74 14.63 -10.48 -13.99
N GLU A 75 15.01 -10.61 -15.26
CA GLU A 75 14.27 -11.43 -16.24
C GLU A 75 14.09 -12.89 -15.82
N PRO A 76 15.11 -13.62 -15.31
CA PRO A 76 14.92 -14.99 -14.87
C PRO A 76 13.88 -15.11 -13.76
N LEU A 77 13.89 -14.18 -12.80
CA LEU A 77 12.91 -14.13 -11.72
C LEU A 77 11.50 -13.80 -12.25
N ALA A 78 11.40 -12.81 -13.13
CA ALA A 78 10.13 -12.44 -13.74
C ALA A 78 9.49 -13.60 -14.51
N ALA A 79 10.29 -14.34 -15.28
CA ALA A 79 9.83 -15.53 -15.99
C ALA A 79 9.37 -16.65 -15.03
N ALA A 80 10.10 -16.86 -13.93
CA ALA A 80 9.78 -17.90 -12.95
C ALA A 80 8.52 -17.58 -12.14
N LEU A 81 8.16 -16.30 -11.97
CA LEU A 81 7.00 -15.85 -11.19
C LEU A 81 5.73 -15.64 -12.04
N ALA A 82 5.86 -15.52 -13.36
CA ALA A 82 4.77 -15.07 -14.24
C ALA A 82 3.50 -15.96 -14.19
N ASP A 83 3.65 -17.24 -13.95
CA ASP A 83 2.55 -18.23 -13.88
C ASP A 83 2.17 -18.63 -12.45
N LYS A 84 2.75 -18.00 -11.43
CA LYS A 84 2.57 -18.38 -10.02
C LYS A 84 1.43 -17.64 -9.35
N GLU A 85 0.81 -18.30 -8.37
CA GLU A 85 0.03 -17.63 -7.32
C GLU A 85 1.02 -17.12 -6.25
N MET A 86 0.99 -15.82 -6.02
CA MET A 86 1.83 -15.16 -5.02
C MET A 86 1.08 -15.03 -3.69
N ILE A 87 1.66 -15.57 -2.61
CA ILE A 87 1.14 -15.39 -1.25
C ILE A 87 1.78 -14.14 -0.66
N VAL A 88 0.95 -13.23 -0.17
CA VAL A 88 1.36 -11.93 0.35
C VAL A 88 0.56 -11.51 1.59
N GLN A 89 1.02 -10.48 2.27
CA GLN A 89 0.30 -9.82 3.35
C GLN A 89 -0.02 -8.37 2.97
N GLY A 90 -1.18 -8.14 2.33
CA GLY A 90 -1.57 -6.81 1.86
C GLY A 90 -0.95 -6.45 0.50
N ALA A 91 -1.37 -7.10 -0.55
CA ALA A 91 -0.77 -7.18 -1.88
C ALA A 91 -0.46 -5.85 -2.61
N ASP A 92 -1.12 -4.73 -2.28
CA ASP A 92 -1.13 -3.51 -3.10
C ASP A 92 0.27 -2.91 -3.30
N PHE A 93 1.07 -2.84 -2.23
CA PHE A 93 2.42 -2.26 -2.29
C PHE A 93 3.37 -3.17 -3.08
N ASP A 94 3.43 -4.45 -2.72
CA ASP A 94 4.34 -5.42 -3.33
C ASP A 94 4.10 -5.58 -4.82
N LEU A 95 2.83 -5.73 -5.22
CA LEU A 95 2.46 -5.82 -6.63
C LEU A 95 2.90 -4.59 -7.44
N ARG A 96 2.80 -3.38 -6.88
CA ARG A 96 3.28 -2.18 -7.56
C ARG A 96 4.79 -2.12 -7.65
N MET A 97 5.50 -2.51 -6.58
CA MET A 97 6.96 -2.53 -6.59
C MET A 97 7.50 -3.56 -7.57
N LEU A 98 6.95 -4.77 -7.58
CA LEU A 98 7.30 -5.83 -8.52
C LEU A 98 7.03 -5.42 -9.98
N ARG A 99 5.86 -4.82 -10.25
CA ARG A 99 5.52 -4.33 -11.59
C ARG A 99 6.49 -3.28 -12.11
N ARG A 100 6.94 -2.35 -11.25
CA ARG A 100 7.99 -1.36 -11.62
C ARG A 100 9.31 -2.03 -12.00
N ALA A 101 9.57 -3.22 -11.46
CA ALA A 101 10.70 -4.07 -11.82
C ALA A 101 10.39 -5.03 -13.00
N ASN A 102 9.26 -4.84 -13.70
CA ASN A 102 8.75 -5.70 -14.78
C ASN A 102 8.47 -7.16 -14.34
N ILE A 103 8.19 -7.37 -13.07
CA ILE A 103 7.80 -8.68 -12.53
C ILE A 103 6.27 -8.70 -12.37
N THR A 104 5.65 -9.73 -12.98
CA THR A 104 4.19 -9.97 -12.89
C THR A 104 3.93 -11.36 -12.35
N VAL A 105 2.73 -11.59 -11.82
CA VAL A 105 2.26 -12.88 -11.28
C VAL A 105 0.88 -13.20 -11.83
N ALA A 106 0.50 -14.48 -11.86
CA ALA A 106 -0.80 -14.91 -12.37
C ALA A 106 -1.97 -14.57 -11.44
N GLY A 107 -1.72 -14.47 -10.14
CA GLY A 107 -2.72 -14.13 -9.13
C GLY A 107 -2.10 -13.98 -7.76
N VAL A 108 -2.94 -13.65 -6.78
CA VAL A 108 -2.50 -13.47 -5.40
C VAL A 108 -3.40 -14.21 -4.41
N PHE A 109 -2.78 -14.75 -3.39
CA PHE A 109 -3.40 -15.14 -2.13
C PHE A 109 -3.01 -14.11 -1.07
N ASP A 110 -3.90 -13.21 -0.74
CA ASP A 110 -3.64 -12.15 0.25
C ASP A 110 -4.12 -12.60 1.64
N THR A 111 -3.17 -12.85 2.54
CA THR A 111 -3.45 -13.29 3.92
C THR A 111 -4.22 -12.26 4.73
N PHE A 112 -4.05 -10.96 4.43
CA PHE A 112 -4.83 -9.89 5.05
C PHE A 112 -6.32 -9.95 4.64
N ILE A 113 -6.61 -10.19 3.36
CA ILE A 113 -7.98 -10.37 2.86
C ILE A 113 -8.60 -11.64 3.46
N ALA A 114 -7.84 -12.75 3.46
CA ALA A 114 -8.30 -14.01 4.04
C ALA A 114 -8.67 -13.85 5.52
N ALA A 115 -7.79 -13.25 6.31
CA ALA A 115 -8.01 -13.01 7.74
C ALA A 115 -9.26 -12.17 7.99
N LYS A 116 -9.47 -11.09 7.24
CA LYS A 116 -10.70 -10.30 7.33
C LYS A 116 -11.94 -11.10 7.03
N LEU A 117 -11.92 -11.91 5.99
CA LEU A 117 -13.07 -12.70 5.56
C LEU A 117 -13.39 -13.87 6.50
N ILE A 118 -12.45 -14.35 7.30
CA ILE A 118 -12.76 -15.33 8.36
C ILE A 118 -13.18 -14.68 9.68
N GLY A 119 -13.13 -13.33 9.78
CA GLY A 119 -13.61 -12.56 10.93
C GLY A 119 -12.52 -12.24 11.96
N GLU A 120 -11.24 -12.34 11.62
CA GLU A 120 -10.16 -11.89 12.51
C GLU A 120 -10.20 -10.37 12.71
N THR A 121 -10.01 -9.95 13.96
CA THR A 121 -10.01 -8.53 14.35
C THR A 121 -8.61 -7.92 14.27
N ASP A 122 -7.58 -8.70 14.59
CA ASP A 122 -6.18 -8.31 14.42
C ASP A 122 -5.59 -9.06 13.22
N VAL A 123 -5.51 -8.33 12.11
CA VAL A 123 -5.13 -8.85 10.80
C VAL A 123 -3.68 -8.51 10.42
N GLY A 124 -2.90 -7.96 11.37
CA GLY A 124 -1.48 -7.72 11.17
C GLY A 124 -0.70 -9.03 11.07
N TYR A 125 0.32 -9.09 10.21
CA TYR A 125 1.09 -10.31 9.96
C TYR A 125 1.59 -10.98 11.23
N GLY A 126 2.26 -10.23 12.12
CA GLY A 126 2.76 -10.77 13.39
C GLY A 126 1.66 -11.32 14.31
N ALA A 127 0.45 -10.71 14.28
CA ALA A 127 -0.70 -11.21 15.03
C ALA A 127 -1.24 -12.51 14.43
N LEU A 128 -1.33 -12.59 13.10
CA LEU A 128 -1.76 -13.81 12.42
C LEU A 128 -0.79 -14.97 12.67
N VAL A 129 0.52 -14.73 12.53
CA VAL A 129 1.55 -15.74 12.81
C VAL A 129 1.47 -16.22 14.28
N LYS A 130 1.28 -15.29 15.22
CA LYS A 130 1.11 -15.66 16.64
C LYS A 130 -0.17 -16.46 16.87
N ASN A 131 -1.31 -16.01 16.33
CA ASN A 131 -2.60 -16.64 16.58
C ASN A 131 -2.75 -18.01 15.93
N PHE A 132 -2.23 -18.18 14.72
CA PHE A 132 -2.39 -19.42 13.93
C PHE A 132 -1.22 -20.40 14.07
N LEU A 133 -0.01 -19.90 14.30
CA LEU A 133 1.21 -20.73 14.34
C LEU A 133 1.88 -20.73 15.71
N GLY A 134 1.45 -19.90 16.65
CA GLY A 134 2.03 -19.81 17.99
C GLY A 134 3.41 -19.16 18.06
N VAL A 135 3.87 -18.51 17.00
CA VAL A 135 5.21 -17.90 16.90
C VAL A 135 5.12 -16.40 17.12
N GLU A 136 5.98 -15.86 17.99
CA GLU A 136 6.13 -14.41 18.17
C GLU A 136 7.26 -13.89 17.28
N LEU A 137 6.92 -13.02 16.32
CA LEU A 137 7.90 -12.36 15.48
C LEU A 137 8.56 -11.19 16.19
N ALA A 138 9.88 -11.05 16.01
CA ALA A 138 10.61 -9.90 16.52
C ALA A 138 10.15 -8.63 15.80
N LYS A 139 9.89 -7.56 16.57
CA LYS A 139 9.60 -6.23 15.99
C LYS A 139 10.92 -5.57 15.60
N GLY A 140 10.97 -4.92 14.42
CA GLY A 140 12.21 -4.24 14.14
C GLY A 140 12.34 -3.41 12.88
N SER A 141 12.67 -4.00 11.76
CA SER A 141 13.35 -3.29 10.67
C SER A 141 12.44 -2.55 9.67
N GLN A 142 11.13 -2.48 9.87
CA GLN A 142 10.17 -1.84 8.94
C GLN A 142 10.55 -0.42 8.46
N LYS A 143 11.28 0.35 9.28
CA LYS A 143 11.71 1.72 8.95
C LYS A 143 13.20 1.81 8.65
N ALA A 144 13.85 0.70 8.46
CA ALA A 144 15.29 0.66 8.18
C ALA A 144 15.60 1.22 6.79
N ASN A 145 16.86 1.59 6.57
CA ASN A 145 17.34 1.94 5.25
C ASN A 145 17.68 0.67 4.47
N TRP A 146 16.71 0.17 3.73
CA TRP A 146 16.86 -1.06 2.94
C TRP A 146 17.81 -0.94 1.75
N ALA A 147 18.18 0.28 1.37
CA ALA A 147 19.20 0.51 0.32
C ALA A 147 20.65 0.38 0.83
N GLN A 148 20.86 0.27 2.15
CA GLN A 148 22.23 0.13 2.67
C GLN A 148 22.82 -1.23 2.30
N ARG A 149 24.14 -1.24 2.02
CA ARG A 149 24.91 -2.46 1.77
C ARG A 149 26.24 -2.43 2.54
N PRO A 150 26.70 -3.54 3.12
CA PRO A 150 25.97 -4.81 3.25
C PRO A 150 24.79 -4.67 4.23
N LEU A 151 23.79 -5.56 4.10
CA LEU A 151 22.68 -5.61 5.05
C LEU A 151 23.12 -6.21 6.38
N PRO A 152 22.77 -5.60 7.52
CA PRO A 152 23.02 -6.18 8.83
C PRO A 152 22.28 -7.52 9.01
N PRO A 153 22.86 -8.49 9.75
CA PRO A 153 22.22 -9.79 9.99
C PRO A 153 20.80 -9.70 10.58
N ILE A 154 20.53 -8.72 11.43
CA ILE A 154 19.20 -8.50 12.02
C ILE A 154 18.16 -8.10 10.96
N MET A 155 18.57 -7.38 9.90
CA MET A 155 17.68 -7.02 8.80
C MET A 155 17.42 -8.21 7.87
N LEU A 156 18.44 -9.06 7.66
CA LEU A 156 18.29 -10.30 6.87
C LEU A 156 17.34 -11.28 7.58
N ASP A 157 17.48 -11.43 8.89
CA ASP A 157 16.58 -12.28 9.68
C ASP A 157 15.14 -11.75 9.69
N TYR A 158 14.98 -10.44 9.80
CA TYR A 158 13.68 -9.79 9.69
C TYR A 158 13.04 -10.07 8.31
N ALA A 159 13.76 -9.77 7.23
CA ALA A 159 13.28 -9.94 5.85
C ALA A 159 12.89 -11.40 5.55
N ARG A 160 13.67 -12.38 6.00
CA ARG A 160 13.30 -13.81 5.88
C ARG A 160 11.97 -14.11 6.55
N ASN A 161 11.77 -13.59 7.77
CA ASN A 161 10.58 -13.89 8.56
C ASN A 161 9.30 -13.29 7.97
N ASP A 162 9.39 -12.27 7.11
CA ASP A 162 8.22 -11.67 6.45
C ASP A 162 7.58 -12.60 5.42
N THR A 163 8.32 -13.60 4.91
CA THR A 163 7.77 -14.60 3.96
C THR A 163 7.72 -16.03 4.50
N HIS A 164 8.61 -16.40 5.41
CA HIS A 164 8.76 -17.77 5.92
C HIS A 164 7.43 -18.39 6.41
N TYR A 165 6.65 -17.63 7.16
CA TYR A 165 5.41 -18.13 7.74
C TYR A 165 4.18 -17.96 6.85
N LEU A 166 4.30 -17.33 5.67
CA LEU A 166 3.16 -17.12 4.78
C LEU A 166 2.63 -18.43 4.19
N LEU A 167 3.51 -19.39 3.88
CA LEU A 167 3.10 -20.69 3.34
C LEU A 167 2.22 -21.48 4.32
N PRO A 168 2.66 -21.80 5.57
CA PRO A 168 1.82 -22.49 6.53
C PRO A 168 0.59 -21.67 6.93
N LEU A 169 0.69 -20.35 7.01
CA LEU A 169 -0.45 -19.48 7.32
C LEU A 169 -1.53 -19.56 6.21
N ARG A 170 -1.13 -19.58 4.93
CA ARG A 170 -2.03 -19.76 3.80
C ARG A 170 -2.90 -21.01 3.96
N GLU A 171 -2.30 -22.15 4.30
CA GLU A 171 -3.03 -23.42 4.41
C GLU A 171 -4.08 -23.38 5.53
N LEU A 172 -3.74 -22.77 6.67
CA LEU A 172 -4.67 -22.60 7.78
C LEU A 172 -5.81 -21.64 7.43
N LEU A 173 -5.49 -20.50 6.81
CA LEU A 173 -6.51 -19.53 6.38
C LEU A 173 -7.42 -20.10 5.31
N LEU A 174 -6.87 -20.85 4.33
CA LEU A 174 -7.65 -21.52 3.28
C LEU A 174 -8.61 -22.55 3.87
N THR A 175 -8.14 -23.33 4.85
CA THR A 175 -8.99 -24.29 5.58
C THR A 175 -10.15 -23.56 6.26
N ARG A 176 -9.89 -22.45 6.95
CA ARG A 176 -10.95 -21.67 7.60
C ARG A 176 -11.94 -21.04 6.61
N LEU A 177 -11.45 -20.56 5.47
CA LEU A 177 -12.32 -20.04 4.41
C LEU A 177 -13.26 -21.11 3.87
N LYS A 178 -12.76 -22.36 3.68
CA LYS A 178 -13.56 -23.52 3.27
C LYS A 178 -14.62 -23.88 4.30
N GLU A 179 -14.24 -24.00 5.57
CA GLU A 179 -15.16 -24.30 6.67
C GLU A 179 -16.32 -23.29 6.78
N LEU A 180 -16.06 -22.02 6.40
CA LEU A 180 -17.04 -20.93 6.43
C LEU A 180 -17.79 -20.73 5.11
N ASP A 181 -17.49 -21.53 4.07
CA ASP A 181 -18.01 -21.37 2.69
C ASP A 181 -17.77 -19.96 2.12
N ARG A 182 -16.52 -19.44 2.32
CA ARG A 182 -16.13 -18.08 1.89
C ARG A 182 -14.99 -18.05 0.86
N GLU A 183 -14.61 -19.19 0.26
CA GLU A 183 -13.56 -19.26 -0.75
C GLU A 183 -13.85 -18.40 -1.98
N GLU A 184 -15.11 -18.38 -2.44
CA GLU A 184 -15.50 -17.56 -3.58
C GLU A 184 -15.41 -16.08 -3.28
N TRP A 185 -15.80 -15.65 -2.09
CA TRP A 185 -15.65 -14.26 -1.64
C TRP A 185 -14.18 -13.85 -1.62
N PHE A 186 -13.35 -14.73 -1.09
CA PHE A 186 -11.90 -14.53 -1.05
C PHE A 186 -11.30 -14.41 -2.44
N ARG A 187 -11.63 -15.35 -3.36
CA ARG A 187 -11.12 -15.33 -4.73
C ARG A 187 -11.50 -14.05 -5.48
N GLN A 188 -12.75 -13.61 -5.37
CA GLN A 188 -13.21 -12.35 -5.97
C GLN A 188 -12.47 -11.14 -5.37
N SER A 189 -12.28 -11.12 -4.05
CA SER A 189 -11.60 -10.02 -3.36
C SER A 189 -10.11 -9.93 -3.72
N CYS A 190 -9.40 -11.05 -3.76
CA CYS A 190 -8.01 -11.11 -4.21
C CYS A 190 -7.85 -10.70 -5.67
N ARG A 191 -8.75 -11.17 -6.56
CA ARG A 191 -8.73 -10.76 -7.97
C ARG A 191 -8.94 -9.26 -8.12
N GLN A 192 -9.86 -8.66 -7.34
CA GLN A 192 -10.07 -7.22 -7.37
C GLN A 192 -8.82 -6.47 -6.90
N ALA A 193 -8.20 -6.89 -5.79
CA ALA A 193 -6.97 -6.28 -5.28
C ALA A 193 -5.84 -6.35 -6.31
N TRP A 194 -5.65 -7.50 -6.94
CA TRP A 194 -4.67 -7.71 -7.99
C TRP A 194 -4.89 -6.80 -9.20
N LEU A 195 -6.14 -6.68 -9.68
CA LEU A 195 -6.49 -5.79 -10.80
C LEU A 195 -6.31 -4.31 -10.43
N GLN A 196 -6.64 -3.92 -9.20
CA GLN A 196 -6.48 -2.54 -8.73
C GLN A 196 -5.00 -2.13 -8.60
N ALA A 197 -4.13 -3.06 -8.16
CA ALA A 197 -2.69 -2.82 -8.09
C ALA A 197 -2.05 -2.71 -9.48
N ALA A 198 -2.70 -3.24 -10.54
CA ALA A 198 -2.24 -3.11 -11.92
C ALA A 198 -2.48 -1.71 -12.52
N VAL A 199 -3.32 -0.90 -11.88
CA VAL A 199 -3.66 0.45 -12.38
C VAL A 199 -2.84 1.50 -11.62
N ASP A 200 -2.00 2.26 -12.33
CA ASP A 200 -1.36 3.42 -11.76
C ASP A 200 -2.40 4.52 -11.53
N ARG A 201 -2.59 4.88 -10.27
CA ARG A 201 -3.40 6.04 -9.91
C ARG A 201 -2.51 7.29 -10.00
N GLU A 202 -2.27 7.75 -11.22
CA GLU A 202 -1.64 9.05 -11.39
C GLU A 202 -2.57 10.11 -10.81
N ARG A 203 -2.09 10.82 -9.79
CA ARG A 203 -2.73 12.08 -9.39
C ARG A 203 -2.39 13.12 -10.43
N ASP A 204 -3.35 13.97 -10.75
CA ASP A 204 -3.10 15.14 -11.59
C ASP A 204 -1.84 15.86 -11.04
N PRO A 205 -0.78 15.99 -11.83
CA PRO A 205 0.45 16.65 -11.39
C PRO A 205 0.19 18.05 -10.82
N ASP A 206 -0.78 18.78 -11.39
CA ASP A 206 -1.12 20.12 -10.98
C ASP A 206 -1.92 20.18 -9.67
N GLU A 207 -2.42 19.04 -9.17
CA GLU A 207 -3.18 18.94 -7.93
C GLU A 207 -2.43 18.25 -6.78
N GLN A 208 -1.19 17.79 -7.00
CA GLN A 208 -0.39 17.08 -5.99
C GLN A 208 -0.07 17.93 -4.76
N TRP A 209 -0.01 19.25 -4.92
CA TRP A 209 0.20 20.20 -3.82
C TRP A 209 -0.97 20.27 -2.83
N ARG A 210 -2.14 19.72 -3.19
CA ARG A 210 -3.31 19.61 -2.31
C ARG A 210 -3.13 18.50 -1.28
N ILE A 211 -2.25 18.76 -0.34
CA ILE A 211 -1.94 17.85 0.77
C ILE A 211 -3.05 17.81 1.81
N SER A 212 -3.04 16.79 2.68
CA SER A 212 -3.99 16.68 3.79
C SER A 212 -3.95 17.94 4.66
N GLY A 213 -5.11 18.53 4.95
CA GLY A 213 -5.26 19.77 5.68
C GLY A 213 -5.26 21.06 4.81
N SER A 214 -4.82 20.99 3.54
CA SER A 214 -4.80 22.15 2.64
C SER A 214 -6.18 22.68 2.27
N GLY A 215 -7.22 21.85 2.42
CA GLY A 215 -8.60 22.20 2.07
C GLY A 215 -9.18 23.41 2.81
N ALA A 216 -8.54 23.88 3.88
CA ALA A 216 -8.91 25.10 4.60
C ALA A 216 -8.39 26.39 3.94
N LEU A 217 -7.28 26.30 3.21
CA LEU A 217 -6.65 27.46 2.56
C LEU A 217 -7.42 27.94 1.34
N ARG A 218 -7.40 29.24 1.10
CA ARG A 218 -8.11 29.94 0.03
C ARG A 218 -7.23 31.02 -0.60
N GLY A 219 -7.52 31.34 -1.85
CA GLY A 219 -6.93 32.48 -2.53
C GLY A 219 -5.41 32.46 -2.48
N ARG A 220 -4.82 33.60 -2.05
CA ARG A 220 -3.37 33.77 -1.97
C ARG A 220 -2.69 32.76 -1.04
N ALA A 221 -3.29 32.39 0.09
CA ALA A 221 -2.72 31.38 0.99
C ALA A 221 -2.58 30.00 0.30
N ALA A 222 -3.54 29.63 -0.57
CA ALA A 222 -3.45 28.41 -1.36
C ALA A 222 -2.37 28.51 -2.45
N ALA A 223 -2.18 29.70 -3.08
CA ALA A 223 -1.10 29.94 -4.03
C ALA A 223 0.29 29.83 -3.37
N ILE A 224 0.45 30.40 -2.18
CA ILE A 224 1.67 30.30 -1.38
C ILE A 224 1.95 28.84 -1.01
N LEU A 225 0.94 28.06 -0.56
CA LEU A 225 1.12 26.63 -0.26
C LEU A 225 1.58 25.86 -1.51
N ARG A 226 0.97 26.12 -2.66
CA ARG A 226 1.36 25.50 -3.94
C ARG A 226 2.82 25.78 -4.27
N ALA A 227 3.27 27.01 -4.13
CA ALA A 227 4.65 27.41 -4.37
C ALA A 227 5.63 26.73 -3.38
N ILE A 228 5.30 26.69 -2.10
CA ILE A 228 6.09 26.01 -1.07
C ILE A 228 6.18 24.50 -1.38
N TRP A 229 5.11 23.90 -1.85
CA TRP A 229 5.09 22.47 -2.21
C TRP A 229 6.05 22.18 -3.36
N TYR A 230 6.00 22.93 -4.46
CA TYR A 230 6.91 22.78 -5.59
C TYR A 230 8.37 23.08 -5.22
N TRP A 231 8.61 24.10 -4.39
CA TRP A 231 9.94 24.36 -3.85
C TRP A 231 10.43 23.16 -3.04
N ARG A 232 9.63 22.64 -2.13
CA ARG A 232 9.96 21.46 -1.33
C ARG A 232 10.30 20.26 -2.18
N ASP A 233 9.52 20.01 -3.20
CA ASP A 233 9.68 18.87 -4.09
C ASP A 233 11.02 18.93 -4.82
N LYS A 234 11.37 20.09 -5.42
CA LYS A 234 12.68 20.34 -6.05
C LYS A 234 13.84 20.20 -5.06
N GLU A 235 13.70 20.69 -3.83
CA GLU A 235 14.74 20.53 -2.80
C GLU A 235 14.91 19.06 -2.39
N ALA A 236 13.84 18.31 -2.31
CA ALA A 236 13.85 16.89 -2.01
C ALA A 236 14.55 16.09 -3.13
N GLU A 237 14.17 16.34 -4.38
CA GLU A 237 14.76 15.70 -5.55
C GLU A 237 16.27 16.00 -5.66
N SER A 238 16.67 17.27 -5.53
CA SER A 238 18.08 17.69 -5.65
C SER A 238 19.02 17.07 -4.60
N ARG A 239 18.47 16.54 -3.52
CA ARG A 239 19.20 15.96 -2.38
C ARG A 239 18.98 14.48 -2.21
N ASP A 240 18.17 13.89 -3.07
CA ASP A 240 17.67 12.52 -2.92
C ASP A 240 17.18 12.24 -1.48
N ARG A 241 16.25 13.09 -1.00
CA ARG A 241 15.68 12.97 0.35
C ARG A 241 14.17 12.98 0.29
N PRO A 242 13.49 12.24 1.19
CA PRO A 242 12.04 12.30 1.30
C PRO A 242 11.56 13.74 1.51
N THR A 243 10.45 14.11 0.90
CA THR A 243 9.88 15.46 0.97
C THR A 243 9.59 15.93 2.41
N PHE A 244 9.21 15.01 3.31
CA PHE A 244 8.93 15.33 4.71
C PHE A 244 10.19 15.63 5.54
N HIS A 245 11.40 15.22 5.09
CA HIS A 245 12.67 15.64 5.67
C HIS A 245 13.05 17.08 5.26
N ILE A 246 12.47 17.59 4.18
CA ILE A 246 12.67 18.98 3.75
C ILE A 246 11.76 19.92 4.54
N LEU A 247 10.45 19.62 4.54
CA LEU A 247 9.44 20.37 5.30
C LEU A 247 8.16 19.52 5.43
N GLN A 248 7.66 19.36 6.64
CA GLN A 248 6.45 18.57 6.91
C GLN A 248 5.19 19.27 6.38
N ASN A 249 4.17 18.50 6.01
CA ASN A 249 2.91 19.00 5.47
C ASN A 249 2.21 20.00 6.39
N SER A 250 2.12 19.73 7.70
CA SER A 250 1.54 20.64 8.68
C SER A 250 2.28 21.98 8.71
N LYS A 251 3.62 21.92 8.68
CA LYS A 251 4.47 23.11 8.72
C LYS A 251 4.32 23.97 7.46
N MET A 252 4.14 23.34 6.29
CA MET A 252 3.85 24.07 5.05
C MET A 252 2.54 24.86 5.13
N ILE A 253 1.49 24.24 5.68
CA ILE A 253 0.17 24.88 5.85
C ILE A 253 0.26 26.04 6.82
N GLU A 254 0.90 25.82 7.99
CA GLU A 254 1.15 26.88 8.97
C GLU A 254 1.92 28.06 8.34
N THR A 255 2.99 27.76 7.61
CA THR A 255 3.83 28.74 6.94
C THR A 255 3.05 29.55 5.91
N ALA A 256 2.29 28.89 5.03
CA ALA A 256 1.48 29.57 4.03
C ALA A 256 0.43 30.48 4.67
N THR A 257 -0.19 30.01 5.75
CA THR A 257 -1.18 30.81 6.52
C THR A 257 -0.54 32.03 7.18
N ALA A 258 0.64 31.85 7.78
CA ALA A 258 1.35 32.96 8.45
C ALA A 258 1.81 34.03 7.46
N ILE A 259 2.38 33.63 6.33
CA ILE A 259 2.83 34.56 5.28
C ILE A 259 1.63 35.34 4.69
N ASP A 260 0.51 34.66 4.39
CA ASP A 260 -0.69 35.34 3.89
C ASP A 260 -1.24 36.36 4.87
N ALA A 261 -1.11 36.11 6.17
CA ALA A 261 -1.48 37.03 7.25
C ALA A 261 -0.43 38.12 7.51
N GLY A 262 0.65 38.22 6.72
CA GLY A 262 1.72 39.21 6.92
C GLY A 262 2.59 38.98 8.16
N LYS A 263 2.62 37.76 8.70
CA LYS A 263 3.43 37.41 9.87
C LYS A 263 4.82 36.98 9.44
N GLU A 264 5.81 37.39 10.22
CA GLU A 264 7.17 36.82 10.05
C GLU A 264 7.18 35.33 10.41
N ILE A 265 7.91 34.56 9.62
CA ILE A 265 8.12 33.13 9.86
C ILE A 265 9.59 32.87 10.15
N TYR A 266 9.83 31.96 11.08
CA TYR A 266 11.16 31.44 11.33
C TYR A 266 11.16 29.92 11.12
N LEU A 267 11.92 29.47 10.12
CA LEU A 267 12.13 28.06 9.83
C LEU A 267 13.64 27.80 9.86
N SER A 268 14.07 26.98 10.82
CA SER A 268 15.50 26.62 10.97
C SER A 268 16.08 25.96 9.73
N GLU A 269 15.21 25.35 8.93
CA GLU A 269 15.51 24.66 7.67
C GLU A 269 15.88 25.64 6.53
N LEU A 270 15.50 26.92 6.65
CA LEU A 270 15.68 27.94 5.60
C LEU A 270 16.96 28.76 5.81
N ARG A 271 18.13 28.16 5.55
CA ARG A 271 19.42 28.84 5.65
C ARG A 271 20.13 28.92 4.29
N GLY A 272 20.89 30.01 4.11
CA GLY A 272 21.72 30.20 2.91
C GLY A 272 20.91 30.19 1.61
N THR A 273 21.45 29.59 0.57
CA THR A 273 20.82 29.53 -0.77
C THR A 273 19.47 28.83 -0.79
N ARG A 274 19.24 27.92 0.16
CA ARG A 274 17.95 27.24 0.30
C ARG A 274 16.85 28.20 0.75
N GLY A 275 17.15 29.07 1.73
CA GLY A 275 16.24 30.15 2.15
C GLY A 275 15.96 31.12 1.00
N GLN A 276 17.00 31.51 0.26
CA GLN A 276 16.84 32.41 -0.91
C GLN A 276 15.88 31.82 -1.97
N ARG A 277 15.96 30.51 -2.26
CA ARG A 277 15.06 29.85 -3.20
C ARG A 277 13.63 29.74 -2.66
N PHE A 278 13.48 29.53 -1.34
CA PHE A 278 12.19 29.57 -0.68
C PHE A 278 11.55 30.95 -0.78
N ASP A 279 12.30 32.01 -0.41
CA ASP A 279 11.82 33.38 -0.45
C ASP A 279 11.46 33.84 -1.87
N ALA A 280 12.20 33.35 -2.88
CA ALA A 280 11.88 33.63 -4.28
C ALA A 280 10.55 32.97 -4.69
N ALA A 281 10.35 31.69 -4.35
CA ALA A 281 9.11 30.98 -4.65
C ALA A 281 7.88 31.60 -3.94
N VAL A 282 8.05 32.03 -2.70
CA VAL A 282 6.98 32.70 -1.94
C VAL A 282 6.66 34.07 -2.53
N ARG A 283 7.66 34.87 -2.87
CA ARG A 283 7.46 36.18 -3.52
C ARG A 283 6.69 36.03 -4.83
N GLU A 284 7.12 35.12 -5.69
CA GLU A 284 6.43 34.84 -6.94
C GLU A 284 4.96 34.50 -6.72
N ALA A 285 4.66 33.67 -5.70
CA ALA A 285 3.26 33.34 -5.36
C ALA A 285 2.48 34.51 -4.80
N MET A 286 3.12 35.43 -4.06
CA MET A 286 2.46 36.64 -3.52
C MET A 286 2.15 37.68 -4.60
N ASP A 287 2.96 37.72 -5.68
CA ASP A 287 2.81 38.65 -6.80
C ASP A 287 1.79 38.12 -7.86
N LEU A 288 1.29 36.88 -7.71
CA LEU A 288 0.29 36.32 -8.62
C LEU A 288 -1.02 37.11 -8.58
N PRO A 289 -1.61 37.43 -9.75
CA PRO A 289 -2.94 38.01 -9.83
C PRO A 289 -4.00 37.03 -9.30
N GLU A 290 -5.10 37.54 -8.75
CA GLU A 290 -6.18 36.72 -8.18
C GLU A 290 -6.74 35.69 -9.16
N THR A 291 -6.67 35.96 -10.46
CA THR A 291 -7.13 35.06 -11.53
C THR A 291 -6.30 33.77 -11.64
N GLU A 292 -5.07 33.77 -11.10
CA GLU A 292 -4.14 32.62 -11.14
C GLU A 292 -4.09 31.87 -9.80
N TRP A 293 -4.84 32.33 -8.80
CA TRP A 293 -4.91 31.61 -7.52
C TRP A 293 -5.65 30.28 -7.69
N PRO A 294 -5.19 29.24 -6.98
CA PRO A 294 -5.85 27.96 -7.02
C PRO A 294 -7.30 28.03 -6.61
N GLN A 295 -8.18 27.58 -7.48
CA GLN A 295 -9.61 27.54 -7.20
C GLN A 295 -9.91 26.45 -6.15
N ARG A 296 -10.91 26.71 -5.32
CA ARG A 296 -11.39 25.70 -4.38
C ARG A 296 -12.05 24.55 -5.15
N ILE A 297 -11.63 23.33 -4.88
CA ILE A 297 -12.44 22.17 -5.25
C ILE A 297 -13.64 22.17 -4.31
N VAL A 298 -14.77 22.65 -4.81
CA VAL A 298 -16.04 22.55 -4.10
C VAL A 298 -16.59 21.17 -4.36
N ALA A 299 -16.54 20.30 -3.35
CA ALA A 299 -17.31 19.06 -3.44
C ALA A 299 -18.76 19.44 -3.73
N GLN A 300 -19.30 18.98 -4.84
CA GLN A 300 -20.72 19.18 -5.12
C GLN A 300 -21.49 18.60 -3.95
N ARG A 301 -22.19 19.48 -3.20
CA ARG A 301 -23.11 19.02 -2.16
C ARG A 301 -24.25 18.32 -2.88
N TYR A 302 -24.22 16.99 -2.85
CA TYR A 302 -25.30 16.19 -3.38
C TYR A 302 -26.54 16.40 -2.49
N ARG A 303 -27.65 16.83 -3.14
CA ARG A 303 -28.94 16.87 -2.45
C ARG A 303 -29.57 15.49 -2.57
N TRP A 304 -29.76 14.85 -1.45
CA TRP A 304 -30.47 13.59 -1.39
C TRP A 304 -31.95 13.79 -1.73
N TYR A 305 -32.49 12.86 -2.50
CA TYR A 305 -33.92 12.72 -2.65
C TYR A 305 -34.42 11.70 -1.62
N GLU A 306 -35.65 11.87 -1.13
CA GLU A 306 -36.23 11.00 -0.09
C GLU A 306 -36.16 9.50 -0.46
N ALA A 307 -36.38 9.15 -1.72
CA ALA A 307 -36.26 7.78 -2.21
C ALA A 307 -34.84 7.21 -2.07
N GLN A 308 -33.81 8.04 -2.33
CA GLN A 308 -32.40 7.64 -2.20
C GLN A 308 -31.99 7.50 -0.73
N GLU A 309 -32.48 8.37 0.16
CA GLU A 309 -32.24 8.24 1.60
C GLU A 309 -32.86 6.94 2.14
N LYS A 310 -34.09 6.63 1.76
CA LYS A 310 -34.76 5.39 2.13
C LYS A 310 -34.00 4.16 1.61
N GLU A 311 -33.53 4.21 0.38
CA GLU A 311 -32.75 3.12 -0.21
C GLU A 311 -31.39 2.95 0.49
N PHE A 312 -30.68 4.04 0.78
CA PHE A 312 -29.45 3.98 1.55
C PHE A 312 -29.64 3.33 2.92
N GLU A 313 -30.65 3.78 3.70
CA GLU A 313 -30.93 3.19 5.02
C GLU A 313 -31.34 1.72 4.90
N ARG A 314 -32.13 1.34 3.89
CA ARG A 314 -32.49 -0.05 3.63
C ARG A 314 -31.26 -0.94 3.38
N ILE A 315 -30.38 -0.52 2.47
CA ILE A 315 -29.17 -1.30 2.13
C ILE A 315 -28.23 -1.37 3.34
N LYS A 316 -28.08 -0.27 4.06
CA LYS A 316 -27.26 -0.19 5.27
C LYS A 316 -27.77 -1.14 6.36
N GLU A 317 -29.08 -1.19 6.60
CA GLU A 317 -29.69 -2.11 7.58
C GLU A 317 -29.43 -3.58 7.22
N ILE A 318 -29.60 -3.94 5.93
CA ILE A 318 -29.30 -5.28 5.42
C ILE A 318 -27.81 -5.61 5.64
N ARG A 319 -26.91 -4.68 5.28
CA ARG A 319 -25.47 -4.84 5.47
C ARG A 319 -25.12 -5.08 6.94
N ASP A 320 -25.59 -4.21 7.82
CA ASP A 320 -25.25 -4.25 9.25
C ASP A 320 -25.76 -5.55 9.90
N LYS A 321 -26.95 -5.99 9.52
CA LYS A 321 -27.51 -7.28 9.96
C LYS A 321 -26.68 -8.46 9.45
N ALA A 322 -26.40 -8.50 8.15
CA ALA A 322 -25.59 -9.57 7.56
C ALA A 322 -24.17 -9.61 8.16
N ALA A 323 -23.54 -8.45 8.37
CA ALA A 323 -22.23 -8.35 9.00
C ALA A 323 -22.24 -8.90 10.44
N ALA A 324 -23.26 -8.59 11.22
CA ALA A 324 -23.41 -9.10 12.59
C ALA A 324 -23.60 -10.63 12.62
N GLU A 325 -24.46 -11.18 11.75
CA GLU A 325 -24.68 -12.61 11.62
C GLU A 325 -23.41 -13.36 11.19
N LEU A 326 -22.65 -12.80 10.26
CA LEU A 326 -21.41 -13.35 9.72
C LEU A 326 -20.20 -13.11 10.62
N LYS A 327 -20.33 -12.26 11.64
CA LYS A 327 -19.24 -11.77 12.52
C LYS A 327 -18.11 -11.10 11.71
N LEU A 328 -18.49 -10.25 10.77
CA LEU A 328 -17.59 -9.50 9.91
C LEU A 328 -17.70 -7.99 10.17
N ASP A 329 -16.64 -7.25 9.83
CA ASP A 329 -16.73 -5.80 9.79
C ASP A 329 -17.71 -5.36 8.69
N PRO A 330 -18.71 -4.51 8.99
CA PRO A 330 -19.70 -4.09 8.01
C PRO A 330 -19.09 -3.45 6.75
N SER A 331 -17.93 -2.81 6.88
CA SER A 331 -17.24 -2.19 5.73
C SER A 331 -16.76 -3.20 4.69
N LEU A 332 -16.55 -4.46 5.07
CA LEU A 332 -16.23 -5.55 4.13
C LEU A 332 -17.39 -5.87 3.19
N LEU A 333 -18.62 -5.72 3.65
CA LEU A 333 -19.81 -5.96 2.83
C LEU A 333 -20.16 -4.74 1.95
N GLY A 334 -19.61 -3.58 2.29
CA GLY A 334 -19.77 -2.34 1.55
C GLY A 334 -19.45 -1.12 2.40
N SER A 335 -18.51 -0.31 1.94
CA SER A 335 -18.21 0.95 2.62
C SER A 335 -19.41 1.90 2.56
N ARG A 336 -19.46 2.89 3.46
CA ARG A 336 -20.50 3.92 3.43
C ARG A 336 -20.59 4.60 2.06
N VAL A 337 -19.43 4.92 1.47
CA VAL A 337 -19.37 5.58 0.14
C VAL A 337 -19.94 4.66 -0.94
N ALA A 338 -19.66 3.37 -0.89
CA ALA A 338 -20.22 2.39 -1.83
C ALA A 338 -21.76 2.35 -1.73
N LEU A 339 -22.29 2.26 -0.51
CA LEU A 339 -23.75 2.26 -0.31
C LEU A 339 -24.40 3.57 -0.75
N GLU A 340 -23.80 4.71 -0.47
CA GLU A 340 -24.26 6.02 -0.96
C GLU A 340 -24.25 6.09 -2.48
N THR A 341 -23.23 5.54 -3.14
CA THR A 341 -23.15 5.49 -4.59
C THR A 341 -24.27 4.66 -5.18
N ILE A 342 -24.51 3.48 -4.63
CA ILE A 342 -25.56 2.57 -5.11
C ILE A 342 -26.98 3.13 -4.86
N ALA A 343 -27.20 3.76 -3.71
CA ALA A 343 -28.48 4.37 -3.40
C ALA A 343 -28.81 5.55 -4.33
N ARG A 344 -27.80 6.24 -4.87
CA ARG A 344 -27.94 7.35 -5.83
C ARG A 344 -28.05 6.85 -7.26
N SER A 345 -27.30 5.81 -7.59
CA SER A 345 -27.10 5.30 -8.95
C SER A 345 -27.05 3.78 -8.90
N PRO A 346 -28.22 3.09 -8.80
CA PRO A 346 -28.28 1.63 -8.70
C PRO A 346 -27.58 0.90 -9.86
N GLU A 347 -27.53 1.49 -11.03
CA GLU A 347 -26.83 1.00 -12.22
C GLU A 347 -25.32 0.86 -12.03
N LEU A 348 -24.73 1.53 -11.03
CA LEU A 348 -23.31 1.43 -10.70
C LEU A 348 -23.02 0.29 -9.70
N ALA A 349 -24.01 -0.44 -9.25
CA ALA A 349 -23.84 -1.46 -8.21
C ALA A 349 -22.77 -2.50 -8.57
N ALA A 350 -22.81 -3.04 -9.79
CA ALA A 350 -21.85 -4.04 -10.28
C ALA A 350 -20.42 -3.49 -10.48
N GLN A 351 -20.26 -2.18 -10.59
CA GLN A 351 -18.96 -1.52 -10.65
C GLN A 351 -18.41 -1.14 -9.27
N THR A 352 -19.31 -1.04 -8.28
CA THR A 352 -19.01 -0.56 -6.94
C THR A 352 -18.72 -1.69 -5.95
N LEU A 353 -19.44 -2.80 -6.07
CA LEU A 353 -19.32 -3.95 -5.17
C LEU A 353 -19.07 -5.25 -5.96
N LEU A 354 -18.43 -6.19 -5.27
CA LEU A 354 -18.20 -7.54 -5.81
C LEU A 354 -19.51 -8.35 -5.85
N PRO A 355 -19.61 -9.36 -6.73
CA PRO A 355 -20.79 -10.19 -6.84
C PRO A 355 -21.26 -10.79 -5.51
N TRP A 356 -20.32 -11.30 -4.67
CA TRP A 356 -20.66 -11.84 -3.36
C TRP A 356 -21.27 -10.79 -2.41
N GLN A 357 -20.78 -9.54 -2.48
CA GLN A 357 -21.30 -8.44 -1.67
C GLN A 357 -22.72 -8.07 -2.12
N LEU A 358 -22.94 -7.97 -3.43
CA LEU A 358 -24.27 -7.70 -4.00
C LEU A 358 -25.29 -8.78 -3.62
N GLN A 359 -24.88 -10.04 -3.66
CA GLN A 359 -25.72 -11.17 -3.25
C GLN A 359 -26.15 -11.05 -1.78
N LEU A 360 -25.20 -10.75 -0.86
CA LEU A 360 -25.51 -10.56 0.56
C LEU A 360 -26.41 -9.36 0.82
N LEU A 361 -26.30 -8.31 0.03
CA LEU A 361 -27.13 -7.11 0.15
C LEU A 361 -28.49 -7.22 -0.55
N GLY A 362 -28.76 -8.33 -1.24
CA GLY A 362 -29.98 -8.53 -2.01
C GLY A 362 -30.15 -7.54 -3.17
N ILE A 363 -29.02 -7.13 -3.77
CA ILE A 363 -28.99 -6.22 -4.90
C ILE A 363 -28.88 -7.06 -6.18
N SER A 364 -29.92 -7.01 -7.03
CA SER A 364 -29.91 -7.65 -8.35
C SER A 364 -29.09 -6.82 -9.33
N ILE A 365 -28.32 -7.51 -10.20
CA ILE A 365 -27.56 -6.89 -11.30
C ILE A 365 -28.42 -6.91 -12.55
#